data_d0a83c622e3d8dfcf538c195acb59fa4
#
_entry.id   d0a83c622e3d8dfcf538c195acb59fa4
#
_cell.length_a   1.000
_cell.length_b   1.000
_cell.length_c   1.000
_cell.angle_alpha   90.00
_cell.angle_beta   90.00
_cell.angle_gamma   90.00
#
_symmetry.space_group_name_H-M   'P 1'
#
loop_
_entity.id
_entity.type
_entity.pdbx_description
1 polymer ?
#
loop_
_entity_poly.entity_id
_entity_poly.type
_entity_poly.pdbx_seq_one_letter_code
_entity_poly.pdbx_strand_id
1 'polypeptide(L)'
;MSRPRKARMAIAYDFDGTLAPGNMQEHQFLPDIGIKPHDFWKEVHDVAQEHQADEVLVYMNLMLRKAAATNVPVRREDFKARGKSIELFDGVKEWFGRMNAYAKTKGVELKHYLISSGNEEIFAGTPIAKEFEAVYASKYLFDVNGVAQWPALAINYTTKTQFLFRINKGIKDISDNASVNRFVPKDERPVPFEHMVFIGDGSTDIPCFRLIKDQGGLSVAVYPPGKKGAKDKAEKYRQDGRVHAVASATYTDGSELDKLIKARIDFVASRHALHSLL
;
A
#
# COMPACT_ATOMS: atom_id res chain seq x y z
N MET A 1 -37.23 1.80 12.28
CA MET A 1 -36.49 0.82 11.46
C MET A 1 -35.10 1.42 11.14
N SER A 2 -34.02 0.87 11.67
CA SER A 2 -32.67 1.31 11.31
C SER A 2 -32.42 0.98 9.85
N ARG A 3 -31.83 1.95 9.10
CA ARG A 3 -31.42 1.70 7.71
C ARG A 3 -30.49 0.49 7.67
N PRO A 4 -30.68 -0.47 6.72
CA PRO A 4 -29.81 -1.60 6.61
C PRO A 4 -28.36 -1.13 6.47
N ARG A 5 -27.46 -1.72 7.26
CA ARG A 5 -26.03 -1.35 7.28
C ARG A 5 -25.45 -1.69 5.90
N LYS A 6 -24.87 -0.71 5.21
CA LYS A 6 -24.24 -0.93 3.89
C LYS A 6 -23.09 -1.94 4.03
N ALA A 7 -22.90 -2.78 3.01
CA ALA A 7 -21.71 -3.59 2.90
C ALA A 7 -20.47 -2.69 2.88
N ARG A 8 -19.48 -2.96 3.74
CA ARG A 8 -18.19 -2.25 3.74
C ARG A 8 -17.12 -3.10 3.09
N MET A 9 -16.36 -2.49 2.21
CA MET A 9 -15.25 -3.11 1.49
C MET A 9 -14.01 -2.23 1.57
N ALA A 10 -12.84 -2.85 1.68
CA ALA A 10 -11.56 -2.17 1.64
C ALA A 10 -10.70 -2.71 0.50
N ILE A 11 -9.99 -1.82 -0.17
CA ILE A 11 -8.85 -2.16 -1.02
C ILE A 11 -7.61 -1.57 -0.38
N ALA A 12 -6.66 -2.43 -0.03
CA ALA A 12 -5.35 -2.03 0.44
C ALA A 12 -4.33 -2.21 -0.69
N TYR A 13 -3.47 -1.22 -0.85
CA TYR A 13 -2.46 -1.17 -1.91
C TYR A 13 -1.07 -1.05 -1.32
N ASP A 14 -0.09 -1.70 -1.93
CA ASP A 14 1.28 -1.20 -1.88
C ASP A 14 1.41 0.01 -2.81
N PHE A 15 2.53 0.74 -2.75
CA PHE A 15 2.76 1.93 -3.59
C PHE A 15 3.79 1.67 -4.69
N ASP A 16 5.02 1.39 -4.29
CA ASP A 16 6.17 1.23 -5.18
C ASP A 16 6.02 -0.04 -6.03
N GLY A 17 6.10 0.08 -7.36
CA GLY A 17 5.82 -1.03 -8.28
C GLY A 17 4.33 -1.38 -8.44
N THR A 18 3.45 -0.83 -7.60
CA THR A 18 2.01 -1.10 -7.58
C THR A 18 1.20 0.05 -8.16
N LEU A 19 1.29 1.26 -7.58
CA LEU A 19 0.60 2.47 -8.05
C LEU A 19 1.53 3.40 -8.86
N ALA A 20 2.84 3.28 -8.64
CA ALA A 20 3.88 4.04 -9.31
C ALA A 20 5.02 3.11 -9.74
N PRO A 21 5.71 3.36 -10.86
CA PRO A 21 6.88 2.57 -11.25
C PRO A 21 8.09 2.89 -10.38
N GLY A 22 8.92 1.87 -10.09
CA GLY A 22 10.14 2.02 -9.28
C GLY A 22 9.84 2.30 -7.81
N ASN A 23 10.83 2.82 -7.08
CA ASN A 23 10.68 3.24 -5.69
C ASN A 23 10.53 4.76 -5.61
N MET A 24 9.67 5.25 -4.73
CA MET A 24 9.36 6.69 -4.64
C MET A 24 10.59 7.58 -4.39
N GLN A 25 11.63 7.05 -3.76
CA GLN A 25 12.88 7.76 -3.51
C GLN A 25 13.67 8.02 -4.80
N GLU A 26 13.48 7.20 -5.84
CA GLU A 26 14.23 7.24 -7.10
C GLU A 26 13.80 8.42 -7.99
N HIS A 27 12.56 8.92 -7.82
CA HIS A 27 12.01 9.96 -8.71
C HIS A 27 12.65 11.33 -8.50
N GLN A 28 12.92 11.72 -7.26
CA GLN A 28 13.49 13.04 -6.97
C GLN A 28 14.56 13.03 -5.87
N PHE A 29 14.39 12.26 -4.79
CA PHE A 29 15.31 12.31 -3.65
C PHE A 29 16.73 11.84 -4.02
N LEU A 30 16.88 10.70 -4.67
CA LEU A 30 18.18 10.19 -5.09
C LEU A 30 18.87 11.10 -6.12
N PRO A 31 18.18 11.65 -7.13
CA PRO A 31 18.71 12.70 -7.98
C PRO A 31 19.20 13.93 -7.21
N ASP A 32 18.44 14.44 -6.22
CA ASP A 32 18.82 15.60 -5.43
C ASP A 32 20.15 15.40 -4.67
N ILE A 33 20.40 14.19 -4.16
CA ILE A 33 21.65 13.85 -3.48
C ILE A 33 22.75 13.35 -4.43
N GLY A 34 22.49 13.29 -5.75
CA GLY A 34 23.46 12.92 -6.78
C GLY A 34 23.85 11.43 -6.79
N ILE A 35 22.98 10.53 -6.30
CA ILE A 35 23.28 9.09 -6.21
C ILE A 35 22.37 8.31 -7.15
N LYS A 36 22.97 7.36 -7.89
CA LYS A 36 22.19 6.47 -8.77
C LYS A 36 21.37 5.45 -7.95
N PRO A 37 20.14 5.12 -8.37
CA PRO A 37 19.31 4.14 -7.67
C PRO A 37 20.03 2.81 -7.40
N HIS A 38 20.70 2.24 -8.39
CA HIS A 38 21.44 0.99 -8.25
C HIS A 38 22.48 1.06 -7.11
N ASP A 39 23.25 2.14 -7.04
CA ASP A 39 24.34 2.28 -6.06
C ASP A 39 23.77 2.48 -4.64
N PHE A 40 22.67 3.25 -4.54
CA PHE A 40 21.96 3.44 -3.26
C PHE A 40 21.40 2.14 -2.71
N TRP A 41 20.63 1.40 -3.53
CA TRP A 41 20.02 0.16 -3.07
C TRP A 41 21.03 -0.96 -2.83
N LYS A 42 22.14 -0.96 -3.57
CA LYS A 42 23.27 -1.86 -3.27
C LYS A 42 23.85 -1.57 -1.90
N GLU A 43 24.11 -0.31 -1.58
CA GLU A 43 24.63 0.07 -0.25
C GLU A 43 23.64 -0.28 0.87
N VAL A 44 22.33 -0.04 0.66
CA VAL A 44 21.27 -0.47 1.61
C VAL A 44 21.37 -1.97 1.88
N HIS A 45 21.46 -2.78 0.84
CA HIS A 45 21.55 -4.22 0.96
C HIS A 45 22.84 -4.67 1.67
N ASP A 46 23.99 -4.13 1.26
CA ASP A 46 25.30 -4.47 1.85
C ASP A 46 25.33 -4.16 3.36
N VAL A 47 24.87 -2.95 3.75
CA VAL A 47 24.78 -2.54 5.17
C VAL A 47 23.80 -3.41 5.94
N ALA A 48 22.65 -3.72 5.36
CA ALA A 48 21.66 -4.57 6.01
C ALA A 48 22.20 -5.98 6.26
N GLN A 49 22.92 -6.55 5.30
CA GLN A 49 23.55 -7.87 5.45
C GLN A 49 24.67 -7.86 6.50
N GLU A 50 25.57 -6.88 6.42
CA GLU A 50 26.72 -6.78 7.35
C GLU A 50 26.27 -6.68 8.81
N HIS A 51 25.22 -5.91 9.07
CA HIS A 51 24.72 -5.64 10.43
C HIS A 51 23.50 -6.47 10.83
N GLN A 52 23.02 -7.40 9.97
CA GLN A 52 21.76 -8.13 10.16
C GLN A 52 20.60 -7.19 10.49
N ALA A 53 20.54 -6.05 9.76
CA ALA A 53 19.61 -4.97 10.00
C ALA A 53 18.39 -5.01 9.05
N ASP A 54 17.33 -4.33 9.44
CA ASP A 54 16.14 -4.13 8.61
C ASP A 54 16.43 -3.16 7.45
N GLU A 55 16.23 -3.59 6.20
CA GLU A 55 16.52 -2.79 5.01
C GLU A 55 15.75 -1.47 4.97
N VAL A 56 14.52 -1.43 5.53
CA VAL A 56 13.73 -0.19 5.57
C VAL A 56 14.36 0.81 6.53
N LEU A 57 14.78 0.37 7.72
CA LEU A 57 15.50 1.22 8.65
C LEU A 57 16.84 1.69 8.08
N VAL A 58 17.56 0.80 7.38
CA VAL A 58 18.84 1.13 6.74
C VAL A 58 18.65 2.20 5.67
N TYR A 59 17.70 2.02 4.71
CA TYR A 59 17.53 3.02 3.66
C TYR A 59 17.10 4.37 4.23
N MET A 60 16.20 4.40 5.22
CA MET A 60 15.77 5.63 5.86
C MET A 60 16.93 6.35 6.55
N ASN A 61 17.78 5.62 7.27
CA ASN A 61 18.98 6.19 7.87
C ASN A 61 19.96 6.72 6.82
N LEU A 62 20.23 5.96 5.77
CA LEU A 62 21.12 6.36 4.68
C LEU A 62 20.59 7.61 3.96
N MET A 63 19.29 7.74 3.74
CA MET A 63 18.69 8.96 3.20
C MET A 63 19.10 10.20 4.03
N LEU A 64 18.94 10.15 5.35
CA LEU A 64 19.29 11.28 6.22
C LEU A 64 20.79 11.57 6.21
N ARG A 65 21.64 10.53 6.32
CA ARG A 65 23.11 10.69 6.32
C ARG A 65 23.62 11.28 5.01
N LYS A 66 23.12 10.80 3.86
CA LYS A 66 23.55 11.27 2.55
C LYS A 66 23.02 12.68 2.26
N ALA A 67 21.80 12.99 2.66
CA ALA A 67 21.25 14.33 2.56
C ALA A 67 22.09 15.34 3.38
N ALA A 68 22.50 14.98 4.59
CA ALA A 68 23.39 15.81 5.41
C ALA A 68 24.76 16.02 4.74
N ALA A 69 25.34 14.98 4.15
CA ALA A 69 26.62 15.07 3.45
C ALA A 69 26.57 15.94 2.17
N THR A 70 25.41 16.08 1.56
CA THR A 70 25.20 16.87 0.33
C THR A 70 24.44 18.18 0.56
N ASN A 71 24.16 18.54 1.82
CA ASN A 71 23.36 19.70 2.20
C ASN A 71 21.96 19.75 1.57
N VAL A 72 21.37 18.59 1.29
CA VAL A 72 20.00 18.46 0.76
C VAL A 72 19.01 18.57 1.93
N PRO A 73 18.00 19.44 1.86
CA PRO A 73 17.06 19.62 2.96
C PRO A 73 16.16 18.41 3.15
N VAL A 74 15.89 18.08 4.43
CA VAL A 74 15.08 16.91 4.86
C VAL A 74 13.95 17.32 5.81
N ARG A 75 13.33 18.47 5.55
CA ARG A 75 12.12 18.88 6.27
C ARG A 75 10.93 18.11 5.74
N ARG A 76 9.85 18.08 6.51
CA ARG A 76 8.59 17.44 6.11
C ARG A 76 8.08 17.97 4.77
N GLU A 77 8.14 19.28 4.58
CA GLU A 77 7.72 19.96 3.35
C GLU A 77 8.60 19.59 2.15
N ASP A 78 9.90 19.38 2.37
CA ASP A 78 10.83 18.99 1.30
C ASP A 78 10.53 17.57 0.80
N PHE A 79 10.30 16.63 1.72
CA PHE A 79 9.84 15.29 1.33
C PHE A 79 8.51 15.34 0.59
N LYS A 80 7.54 16.10 1.11
CA LYS A 80 6.23 16.26 0.47
C LYS A 80 6.35 16.91 -0.91
N ALA A 81 7.24 17.89 -1.09
CA ALA A 81 7.47 18.51 -2.39
C ALA A 81 7.93 17.49 -3.44
N ARG A 82 8.80 16.57 -3.05
CA ARG A 82 9.31 15.50 -3.93
C ARG A 82 8.23 14.51 -4.38
N GLY A 83 7.19 14.31 -3.57
CA GLY A 83 6.05 13.47 -3.96
C GLY A 83 5.28 13.98 -5.17
N LYS A 84 5.37 15.28 -5.50
CA LYS A 84 4.67 15.88 -6.65
C LYS A 84 5.21 15.39 -8.00
N SER A 85 6.49 14.99 -8.05
CA SER A 85 7.16 14.54 -9.28
C SER A 85 6.97 13.05 -9.56
N ILE A 86 6.33 12.31 -8.65
CA ILE A 86 6.13 10.88 -8.84
C ILE A 86 5.14 10.63 -9.99
N GLU A 87 5.63 9.91 -10.99
CA GLU A 87 4.78 9.39 -12.06
C GLU A 87 3.97 8.20 -11.56
N LEU A 88 2.69 8.17 -11.90
CA LEU A 88 1.78 7.08 -11.55
C LEU A 88 1.55 6.18 -12.77
N PHE A 89 1.25 4.92 -12.54
CA PHE A 89 0.80 4.04 -13.61
C PHE A 89 -0.48 4.56 -14.26
N ASP A 90 -0.67 4.15 -15.52
CA ASP A 90 -1.80 4.60 -16.34
C ASP A 90 -3.15 4.31 -15.69
N GLY A 91 -4.00 5.34 -15.62
CA GLY A 91 -5.34 5.30 -15.05
C GLY A 91 -5.43 5.36 -13.52
N VAL A 92 -4.32 5.45 -12.77
CA VAL A 92 -4.33 5.48 -11.29
C VAL A 92 -5.06 6.71 -10.76
N LYS A 93 -4.91 7.87 -11.39
CA LYS A 93 -5.55 9.12 -10.92
C LYS A 93 -7.07 9.03 -10.92
N GLU A 94 -7.64 8.39 -11.93
CA GLU A 94 -9.08 8.24 -12.12
C GLU A 94 -9.66 7.00 -11.44
N TRP A 95 -8.80 6.07 -11.05
CA TRP A 95 -9.16 4.77 -10.49
C TRP A 95 -10.06 4.86 -9.27
N PHE A 96 -9.67 5.65 -8.28
CA PHE A 96 -10.36 5.74 -6.99
C PHE A 96 -11.79 6.24 -7.15
N GLY A 97 -11.95 7.33 -7.91
CA GLY A 97 -13.28 7.90 -8.20
C GLY A 97 -14.17 6.92 -8.95
N ARG A 98 -13.62 6.21 -9.95
CA ARG A 98 -14.36 5.22 -10.76
C ARG A 98 -14.78 4.02 -9.92
N MET A 99 -13.87 3.45 -9.10
CA MET A 99 -14.21 2.32 -8.23
C MET A 99 -15.23 2.69 -7.16
N ASN A 100 -15.10 3.88 -6.55
CA ASN A 100 -16.06 4.40 -5.59
C ASN A 100 -17.46 4.62 -6.21
N ALA A 101 -17.50 5.18 -7.42
CA ALA A 101 -18.76 5.35 -8.15
C ALA A 101 -19.43 4.02 -8.45
N TYR A 102 -18.66 3.02 -8.95
CA TYR A 102 -19.17 1.68 -9.22
C TYR A 102 -19.69 1.00 -7.94
N ALA A 103 -18.90 0.99 -6.87
CA ALA A 103 -19.29 0.40 -5.58
C ALA A 103 -20.58 1.02 -5.04
N LYS A 104 -20.73 2.35 -5.18
CA LYS A 104 -21.94 3.06 -4.77
C LYS A 104 -23.19 2.56 -5.52
N THR A 105 -23.11 2.27 -6.82
CA THR A 105 -24.23 1.69 -7.59
C THR A 105 -24.66 0.32 -7.09
N LYS A 106 -23.73 -0.42 -6.44
CA LYS A 106 -23.98 -1.75 -5.86
C LYS A 106 -24.34 -1.72 -4.36
N GLY A 107 -24.49 -0.53 -3.78
CA GLY A 107 -24.80 -0.38 -2.35
C GLY A 107 -23.59 -0.71 -1.42
N VAL A 108 -22.37 -0.74 -1.95
CA VAL A 108 -21.14 -1.01 -1.20
C VAL A 108 -20.46 0.31 -0.83
N GLU A 109 -20.06 0.43 0.44
CA GLU A 109 -19.17 1.50 0.91
C GLU A 109 -17.73 1.03 0.73
N LEU A 110 -17.05 1.55 -0.31
CA LEU A 110 -15.66 1.21 -0.62
C LEU A 110 -14.71 2.25 -0.02
N LYS A 111 -13.63 1.78 0.63
CA LYS A 111 -12.54 2.59 1.16
C LYS A 111 -11.20 2.09 0.67
N HIS A 112 -10.28 3.02 0.44
CA HIS A 112 -8.92 2.74 -0.03
C HIS A 112 -7.93 2.96 1.11
N TYR A 113 -6.93 2.08 1.21
CA TYR A 113 -5.87 2.11 2.23
C TYR A 113 -4.52 1.91 1.58
N LEU A 114 -3.50 2.62 2.04
CA LEU A 114 -2.12 2.39 1.64
C LEU A 114 -1.39 1.59 2.73
N ILE A 115 -0.61 0.58 2.32
CA ILE A 115 0.32 -0.16 3.19
C ILE A 115 1.64 -0.27 2.44
N SER A 116 2.59 0.63 2.69
CA SER A 116 3.82 0.77 1.91
C SER A 116 5.07 0.74 2.77
N SER A 117 6.14 0.18 2.23
CA SER A 117 7.48 0.29 2.80
C SER A 117 8.15 1.63 2.49
N GLY A 118 7.58 2.42 1.57
CA GLY A 118 8.06 3.75 1.20
C GLY A 118 7.73 4.83 2.26
N ASN A 119 8.16 6.05 2.00
CA ASN A 119 8.03 7.18 2.94
C ASN A 119 6.64 7.83 2.90
N GLU A 120 5.98 7.89 4.07
CA GLU A 120 4.70 8.58 4.24
C GLU A 120 4.76 10.04 3.79
N GLU A 121 5.86 10.72 4.11
CA GLU A 121 6.05 12.14 3.81
C GLU A 121 6.13 12.41 2.30
N ILE A 122 6.83 11.53 1.55
CA ILE A 122 6.89 11.64 0.09
C ILE A 122 5.51 11.33 -0.49
N PHE A 123 4.88 10.23 -0.03
CA PHE A 123 3.54 9.87 -0.47
C PHE A 123 2.53 11.00 -0.27
N ALA A 124 2.58 11.72 0.86
CA ALA A 124 1.69 12.84 1.16
C ALA A 124 1.74 13.99 0.14
N GLY A 125 2.77 14.03 -0.71
CA GLY A 125 2.90 14.98 -1.81
C GLY A 125 2.28 14.53 -3.13
N THR A 126 1.92 13.26 -3.25
CA THR A 126 1.35 12.71 -4.50
C THR A 126 -0.06 13.23 -4.76
N PRO A 127 -0.48 13.30 -6.04
CA PRO A 127 -1.82 13.78 -6.38
C PRO A 127 -2.95 12.88 -5.84
N ILE A 128 -2.64 11.64 -5.46
CA ILE A 128 -3.61 10.65 -4.99
C ILE A 128 -3.66 10.51 -3.47
N ALA A 129 -2.83 11.23 -2.73
CA ALA A 129 -2.73 11.07 -1.26
C ALA A 129 -4.09 11.22 -0.54
N LYS A 130 -4.96 12.09 -1.03
CA LYS A 130 -6.30 12.36 -0.46
C LYS A 130 -7.34 11.27 -0.73
N GLU A 131 -7.06 10.32 -1.61
CA GLU A 131 -8.00 9.25 -1.98
C GLU A 131 -8.05 8.13 -0.93
N PHE A 132 -7.12 8.14 0.04
CA PHE A 132 -6.98 7.09 1.03
C PHE A 132 -7.66 7.43 2.36
N GLU A 133 -8.42 6.48 2.89
CA GLU A 133 -9.03 6.55 4.23
C GLU A 133 -7.99 6.55 5.34
N ALA A 134 -6.90 5.80 5.16
CA ALA A 134 -5.70 5.83 5.98
C ALA A 134 -4.47 5.43 5.16
N VAL A 135 -3.33 6.01 5.53
CA VAL A 135 -2.01 5.74 4.97
C VAL A 135 -1.16 5.12 6.06
N TYR A 136 -0.67 3.92 5.80
CA TYR A 136 0.31 3.21 6.63
C TYR A 136 1.57 3.06 5.81
N ALA A 137 2.54 3.93 6.07
CA ALA A 137 3.83 3.94 5.37
C ALA A 137 4.97 4.19 6.37
N SER A 138 6.19 3.85 5.96
CA SER A 138 7.35 4.14 6.79
C SER A 138 7.51 5.65 6.94
N LYS A 139 7.87 6.14 8.12
CA LYS A 139 7.90 7.58 8.40
C LYS A 139 8.98 8.00 9.36
N TYR A 140 9.30 9.28 9.33
CA TYR A 140 10.27 9.92 10.21
C TYR A 140 9.62 10.56 11.44
N LEU A 141 10.39 10.62 12.52
CA LEU A 141 10.20 11.58 13.60
C LEU A 141 10.88 12.89 13.19
N PHE A 142 10.22 14.02 13.45
CA PHE A 142 10.71 15.35 13.13
C PHE A 142 10.95 16.15 14.41
N ASP A 143 11.96 17.01 14.38
CA ASP A 143 12.21 17.97 15.45
C ASP A 143 11.22 19.15 15.40
N VAL A 144 11.41 20.10 16.31
CA VAL A 144 10.58 21.32 16.42
C VAL A 144 10.65 22.22 15.19
N ASN A 145 11.72 22.10 14.39
CA ASN A 145 11.93 22.84 13.14
C ASN A 145 11.40 22.08 11.92
N GLY A 146 10.77 20.90 12.13
CA GLY A 146 10.27 20.05 11.08
C GLY A 146 11.35 19.30 10.31
N VAL A 147 12.57 19.15 10.86
CA VAL A 147 13.68 18.42 10.24
C VAL A 147 13.62 16.94 10.68
N ALA A 148 13.72 16.02 9.72
CA ALA A 148 13.70 14.60 9.99
C ALA A 148 14.92 14.17 10.81
N GLN A 149 14.68 13.41 11.88
CA GLN A 149 15.70 12.99 12.85
C GLN A 149 15.91 11.49 12.88
N TRP A 150 14.82 10.72 12.84
CA TRP A 150 14.85 9.31 13.15
C TRP A 150 13.72 8.56 12.42
N PRO A 151 13.94 7.33 11.91
CA PRO A 151 12.86 6.48 11.44
C PRO A 151 11.89 6.13 12.58
N ALA A 152 10.70 6.74 12.58
CA ALA A 152 9.70 6.52 13.63
C ALA A 152 8.85 5.27 13.42
N LEU A 153 8.75 4.83 12.17
CA LEU A 153 8.04 3.61 11.77
C LEU A 153 8.70 3.03 10.54
N ALA A 154 8.99 1.72 10.57
CA ALA A 154 9.40 0.93 9.44
C ALA A 154 8.32 -0.12 9.14
N ILE A 155 7.88 -0.21 7.90
CA ILE A 155 6.87 -1.16 7.45
C ILE A 155 7.47 -2.06 6.37
N ASN A 156 7.58 -3.36 6.67
CA ASN A 156 8.10 -4.36 5.75
C ASN A 156 7.42 -5.71 5.93
N TYR A 157 7.55 -6.60 4.97
CA TYR A 157 7.14 -8.02 5.05
C TYR A 157 5.97 -8.29 6.01
N THR A 158 6.22 -9.01 7.12
CA THR A 158 5.19 -9.37 8.11
C THR A 158 4.63 -8.18 8.87
N THR A 159 5.39 -7.07 9.01
CA THR A 159 4.84 -5.88 9.67
C THR A 159 3.76 -5.20 8.82
N LYS A 160 3.73 -5.41 7.49
CA LYS A 160 2.60 -4.99 6.64
C LYS A 160 1.27 -5.62 7.10
N THR A 161 1.27 -6.87 7.55
CA THR A 161 0.04 -7.60 7.88
C THR A 161 -0.71 -7.02 9.07
N GLN A 162 -0.02 -6.40 10.04
CA GLN A 162 -0.70 -5.77 11.18
C GLN A 162 -1.69 -4.69 10.74
N PHE A 163 -1.41 -4.00 9.62
CA PHE A 163 -2.29 -2.93 9.13
C PHE A 163 -3.56 -3.49 8.50
N LEU A 164 -3.53 -4.69 7.94
CA LEU A 164 -4.75 -5.40 7.52
C LEU A 164 -5.65 -5.72 8.71
N PHE A 165 -5.09 -6.10 9.86
CA PHE A 165 -5.86 -6.27 11.10
C PHE A 165 -6.41 -4.94 11.63
N ARG A 166 -5.66 -3.84 11.50
CA ARG A 166 -6.14 -2.50 11.86
C ARG A 166 -7.32 -2.07 10.97
N ILE A 167 -7.24 -2.28 9.67
CA ILE A 167 -8.35 -2.04 8.73
C ILE A 167 -9.56 -2.90 9.12
N ASN A 168 -9.34 -4.19 9.41
CA ASN A 168 -10.39 -5.12 9.81
C ASN A 168 -11.17 -4.63 11.02
N LYS A 169 -10.48 -4.04 12.00
CA LYS A 169 -11.06 -3.53 13.26
C LYS A 169 -11.39 -2.03 13.24
N GLY A 170 -11.11 -1.33 12.13
CA GLY A 170 -11.38 0.10 12.00
C GLY A 170 -10.47 1.00 12.84
N ILE A 171 -9.25 0.56 13.15
CA ILE A 171 -8.29 1.27 14.01
C ILE A 171 -7.29 2.01 13.14
N LYS A 172 -7.32 3.34 13.15
CA LYS A 172 -6.43 4.18 12.33
C LYS A 172 -5.16 4.59 13.07
N ASP A 173 -5.24 4.77 14.37
CA ASP A 173 -4.10 5.20 15.20
C ASP A 173 -3.09 4.06 15.33
N ILE A 174 -1.87 4.28 14.81
CA ILE A 174 -0.77 3.30 14.83
C ILE A 174 -0.29 3.03 16.25
N SER A 175 -0.37 4.02 17.15
CA SER A 175 0.07 3.89 18.54
C SER A 175 -0.93 3.11 19.43
N ASP A 176 -2.17 2.94 18.96
CA ASP A 176 -3.20 2.19 19.70
C ASP A 176 -3.01 0.67 19.55
N ASN A 177 -2.11 0.12 20.36
CA ASN A 177 -1.85 -1.32 20.42
C ASN A 177 -2.90 -2.08 21.26
N ALA A 178 -3.57 -1.41 22.17
CA ALA A 178 -4.60 -2.04 22.99
C ALA A 178 -5.81 -2.44 22.15
N SER A 179 -6.32 -1.52 21.33
CA SER A 179 -7.48 -1.78 20.49
C SER A 179 -7.21 -2.82 19.40
N VAL A 180 -5.98 -2.85 18.81
CA VAL A 180 -5.66 -3.86 17.78
C VAL A 180 -5.64 -5.27 18.36
N ASN A 181 -5.27 -5.44 19.63
CA ASN A 181 -5.23 -6.74 20.31
C ASN A 181 -6.58 -7.13 20.94
N ARG A 182 -7.51 -6.17 21.11
CA ARG A 182 -8.83 -6.47 21.68
C ARG A 182 -9.59 -7.47 20.81
N PHE A 183 -10.22 -8.46 21.45
CA PHE A 183 -11.12 -9.36 20.74
C PHE A 183 -12.35 -8.59 20.20
N VAL A 184 -12.65 -8.77 18.94
CA VAL A 184 -13.85 -8.24 18.26
C VAL A 184 -14.50 -9.41 17.53
N PRO A 185 -15.76 -9.76 17.84
CA PRO A 185 -16.50 -10.79 17.11
C PRO A 185 -16.47 -10.54 15.60
N LYS A 186 -16.53 -11.62 14.81
CA LYS A 186 -16.33 -11.53 13.35
C LYS A 186 -17.38 -10.64 12.67
N ASP A 187 -18.63 -10.74 13.10
CA ASP A 187 -19.78 -9.98 12.62
C ASP A 187 -19.80 -8.50 13.05
N GLU A 188 -19.06 -8.16 14.09
CA GLU A 188 -18.91 -6.78 14.58
C GLU A 188 -17.74 -6.03 13.91
N ARG A 189 -16.88 -6.73 13.16
CA ARG A 189 -15.72 -6.10 12.53
C ARG A 189 -16.16 -5.14 11.42
N PRO A 190 -15.65 -3.89 11.42
CA PRO A 190 -16.01 -2.89 10.41
C PRO A 190 -15.80 -3.34 8.97
N VAL A 191 -14.68 -4.01 8.69
CA VAL A 191 -14.37 -4.58 7.36
C VAL A 191 -13.91 -6.02 7.53
N PRO A 192 -14.77 -7.01 7.30
CA PRO A 192 -14.36 -8.43 7.31
C PRO A 192 -13.26 -8.71 6.28
N PHE A 193 -12.36 -9.65 6.55
CA PHE A 193 -11.31 -9.99 5.60
C PHE A 193 -11.84 -10.46 4.25
N GLU A 194 -12.99 -11.12 4.25
CA GLU A 194 -13.69 -11.54 3.04
C GLU A 194 -14.17 -10.36 2.17
N HIS A 195 -14.19 -9.13 2.72
CA HIS A 195 -14.51 -7.90 2.01
C HIS A 195 -13.27 -7.07 1.71
N MET A 196 -12.07 -7.66 1.89
CA MET A 196 -10.82 -6.97 1.56
C MET A 196 -10.25 -7.44 0.24
N VAL A 197 -9.57 -6.50 -0.41
CA VAL A 197 -8.65 -6.75 -1.51
C VAL A 197 -7.28 -6.24 -1.11
N PHE A 198 -6.22 -6.97 -1.43
CA PHE A 198 -4.85 -6.48 -1.35
C PHE A 198 -4.22 -6.55 -2.74
N ILE A 199 -3.64 -5.43 -3.18
CA ILE A 199 -2.94 -5.26 -4.46
C ILE A 199 -1.50 -4.86 -4.16
N GLY A 200 -0.53 -5.62 -4.68
CA GLY A 200 0.89 -5.39 -4.52
C GLY A 200 1.70 -5.99 -5.67
N ASP A 201 3.00 -5.76 -5.73
CA ASP A 201 3.86 -6.24 -6.83
C ASP A 201 5.02 -7.13 -6.37
N GLY A 202 5.40 -7.04 -5.09
CA GLY A 202 6.70 -7.47 -4.61
C GLY A 202 6.74 -8.59 -3.59
N SER A 203 7.96 -8.96 -3.24
CA SER A 203 8.23 -9.96 -2.19
C SER A 203 7.80 -9.50 -0.80
N THR A 204 7.84 -8.19 -0.55
CA THR A 204 7.40 -7.58 0.72
C THR A 204 5.89 -7.75 0.96
N ASP A 205 5.12 -8.02 -0.11
CA ASP A 205 3.66 -8.17 -0.07
C ASP A 205 3.20 -9.61 0.18
N ILE A 206 4.11 -10.58 0.04
CA ILE A 206 3.77 -12.01 0.15
C ILE A 206 3.00 -12.33 1.44
N PRO A 207 3.37 -11.83 2.63
CA PRO A 207 2.59 -12.07 3.85
C PRO A 207 1.16 -11.52 3.76
N CYS A 208 0.98 -10.33 3.16
CA CYS A 208 -0.33 -9.73 2.96
C CYS A 208 -1.17 -10.52 1.95
N PHE A 209 -0.57 -10.95 0.84
CA PHE A 209 -1.24 -11.82 -0.15
C PHE A 209 -1.79 -13.07 0.51
N ARG A 210 -0.96 -13.78 1.27
CA ARG A 210 -1.32 -15.00 1.96
C ARG A 210 -2.43 -14.76 2.98
N LEU A 211 -2.25 -13.77 3.85
CA LEU A 211 -3.26 -13.45 4.87
C LEU A 211 -4.63 -13.18 4.24
N ILE A 212 -4.69 -12.30 3.24
CA ILE A 212 -5.95 -11.96 2.57
C ILE A 212 -6.55 -13.17 1.89
N LYS A 213 -5.74 -13.97 1.17
CA LYS A 213 -6.19 -15.17 0.50
C LYS A 213 -6.77 -16.20 1.48
N ASP A 214 -6.02 -16.52 2.52
CA ASP A 214 -6.37 -17.55 3.49
C ASP A 214 -7.61 -17.13 4.32
N GLN A 215 -7.89 -15.83 4.43
CA GLN A 215 -9.07 -15.26 5.10
C GLN A 215 -10.27 -15.01 4.15
N GLY A 216 -10.22 -15.49 2.89
CA GLY A 216 -11.33 -15.39 1.95
C GLY A 216 -11.48 -14.02 1.25
N GLY A 217 -10.52 -13.11 1.41
CA GLY A 217 -10.40 -11.88 0.64
C GLY A 217 -9.87 -12.13 -0.77
N LEU A 218 -9.57 -11.09 -1.52
CA LEU A 218 -8.97 -11.17 -2.86
C LEU A 218 -7.55 -10.60 -2.84
N SER A 219 -6.55 -11.41 -3.20
CA SER A 219 -5.17 -10.95 -3.37
C SER A 219 -4.77 -10.94 -4.84
N VAL A 220 -4.19 -9.84 -5.29
CA VAL A 220 -3.81 -9.60 -6.68
C VAL A 220 -2.36 -9.13 -6.73
N ALA A 221 -1.52 -9.88 -7.44
CA ALA A 221 -0.19 -9.41 -7.78
C ALA A 221 -0.24 -8.61 -9.08
N VAL A 222 0.33 -7.42 -9.07
CA VAL A 222 0.46 -6.61 -10.29
C VAL A 222 1.90 -6.59 -10.78
N TYR A 223 2.08 -6.30 -12.06
CA TYR A 223 3.40 -6.15 -12.67
C TYR A 223 3.43 -4.94 -13.59
N PRO A 224 4.57 -4.21 -13.67
CA PRO A 224 4.70 -3.05 -14.53
C PRO A 224 4.56 -3.45 -16.00
N PRO A 225 3.71 -2.76 -16.80
CA PRO A 225 3.54 -3.03 -18.21
C PRO A 225 4.85 -2.80 -18.97
N GLY A 226 5.11 -3.63 -19.99
CA GLY A 226 6.28 -3.49 -20.87
C GLY A 226 7.63 -3.94 -20.27
N LYS A 227 7.71 -4.24 -18.98
CA LYS A 227 8.95 -4.72 -18.34
C LYS A 227 9.14 -6.21 -18.57
N LYS A 228 10.18 -6.59 -19.32
CA LYS A 228 10.52 -7.99 -19.63
C LYS A 228 10.67 -8.83 -18.35
N GLY A 229 10.05 -10.01 -18.31
CA GLY A 229 10.11 -10.95 -17.18
C GLY A 229 9.28 -10.56 -15.94
N ALA A 230 8.69 -9.35 -15.89
CA ALA A 230 7.89 -8.92 -14.73
C ALA A 230 6.60 -9.74 -14.58
N LYS A 231 5.95 -10.06 -15.69
CA LYS A 231 4.77 -10.93 -15.70
C LYS A 231 5.10 -12.33 -15.19
N ASP A 232 6.19 -12.91 -15.66
CA ASP A 232 6.60 -14.28 -15.26
C ASP A 232 6.92 -14.35 -13.76
N LYS A 233 7.56 -13.30 -13.22
CA LYS A 233 7.81 -13.17 -11.78
C LYS A 233 6.50 -13.13 -10.98
N ALA A 234 5.52 -12.34 -11.42
CA ALA A 234 4.23 -12.25 -10.76
C ALA A 234 3.42 -13.55 -10.88
N GLU A 235 3.45 -14.22 -12.05
CA GLU A 235 2.81 -15.52 -12.28
C GLU A 235 3.35 -16.61 -11.34
N LYS A 236 4.62 -16.53 -10.94
CA LYS A 236 5.19 -17.42 -9.94
C LYS A 236 4.45 -17.36 -8.60
N TYR A 237 4.02 -16.16 -8.18
CA TYR A 237 3.21 -16.03 -6.96
C TYR A 237 1.86 -16.73 -7.08
N ARG A 238 1.26 -16.74 -8.26
CA ARG A 238 0.01 -17.46 -8.53
C ARG A 238 0.22 -18.97 -8.54
N GLN A 239 1.28 -19.44 -9.21
CA GLN A 239 1.66 -20.86 -9.25
C GLN A 239 1.99 -21.41 -7.86
N ASP A 240 2.68 -20.63 -7.02
CA ASP A 240 2.97 -20.96 -5.63
C ASP A 240 1.71 -20.87 -4.72
N GLY A 241 0.55 -20.55 -5.27
CA GLY A 241 -0.69 -20.41 -4.51
C GLY A 241 -0.74 -19.21 -3.58
N ARG A 242 0.12 -18.20 -3.75
CA ARG A 242 0.21 -17.02 -2.87
C ARG A 242 -0.83 -15.95 -3.17
N VAL A 243 -1.25 -15.82 -4.44
CA VAL A 243 -2.25 -14.86 -4.90
C VAL A 243 -3.38 -15.57 -5.63
N HIS A 244 -4.52 -14.89 -5.79
CA HIS A 244 -5.64 -15.37 -6.61
C HIS A 244 -5.45 -15.04 -8.08
N ALA A 245 -4.95 -13.83 -8.38
CA ALA A 245 -4.81 -13.32 -9.73
C ALA A 245 -3.53 -12.53 -9.92
N VAL A 246 -3.13 -12.42 -11.17
CA VAL A 246 -2.03 -11.58 -11.63
C VAL A 246 -2.57 -10.68 -12.73
N ALA A 247 -2.26 -9.39 -12.69
CA ALA A 247 -2.70 -8.42 -13.69
C ALA A 247 -1.59 -7.42 -14.02
N SER A 248 -1.65 -6.78 -15.17
CA SER A 248 -0.82 -5.60 -15.44
C SER A 248 -1.17 -4.46 -14.49
N ALA A 249 -0.18 -3.66 -14.06
CA ALA A 249 -0.38 -2.43 -13.29
C ALA A 249 -0.98 -1.32 -14.20
N THR A 250 -2.12 -1.62 -14.81
CA THR A 250 -2.91 -0.76 -15.70
C THR A 250 -4.27 -0.55 -15.05
N TYR A 251 -4.54 0.69 -14.65
CA TYR A 251 -5.71 1.06 -13.85
C TYR A 251 -6.81 1.75 -14.69
N THR A 252 -6.72 1.69 -16.01
CA THR A 252 -7.71 2.27 -16.93
C THR A 252 -9.04 1.53 -16.89
N ASP A 253 -10.11 2.21 -17.28
CA ASP A 253 -11.44 1.57 -17.41
C ASP A 253 -11.40 0.42 -18.42
N GLY A 254 -12.03 -0.69 -18.06
CA GLY A 254 -12.08 -1.91 -18.87
C GLY A 254 -10.78 -2.73 -18.88
N SER A 255 -9.73 -2.34 -18.16
CA SER A 255 -8.52 -3.16 -17.98
C SER A 255 -8.83 -4.47 -17.25
N GLU A 256 -7.91 -5.43 -17.27
CA GLU A 256 -8.06 -6.70 -16.55
C GLU A 256 -8.25 -6.47 -15.05
N LEU A 257 -7.45 -5.58 -14.47
CA LEU A 257 -7.55 -5.21 -13.05
C LEU A 257 -8.89 -4.54 -12.74
N ASP A 258 -9.37 -3.63 -13.61
CA ASP A 258 -10.65 -2.96 -13.47
C ASP A 258 -11.82 -3.96 -13.45
N LYS A 259 -11.84 -4.91 -14.38
CA LYS A 259 -12.86 -5.97 -14.44
C LYS A 259 -12.83 -6.85 -13.20
N LEU A 260 -11.63 -7.23 -12.75
CA LEU A 260 -11.44 -8.08 -11.58
C LEU A 260 -11.97 -7.41 -10.30
N ILE A 261 -11.67 -6.13 -10.10
CA ILE A 261 -12.12 -5.40 -8.91
C ILE A 261 -13.62 -5.13 -8.95
N LYS A 262 -14.18 -4.78 -10.12
CA LYS A 262 -15.65 -4.65 -10.28
C LYS A 262 -16.37 -5.97 -9.96
N ALA A 263 -15.86 -7.11 -10.44
CA ALA A 263 -16.42 -8.43 -10.10
C ALA A 263 -16.35 -8.73 -8.59
N ARG A 264 -15.27 -8.31 -7.91
CA ARG A 264 -15.18 -8.46 -6.45
C ARG A 264 -16.17 -7.57 -5.71
N ILE A 265 -16.41 -6.35 -6.18
CA ILE A 265 -17.46 -5.47 -5.62
C ILE A 265 -18.84 -6.11 -5.75
N ASP A 266 -19.17 -6.69 -6.93
CA ASP A 266 -20.43 -7.40 -7.16
C ASP A 266 -20.58 -8.60 -6.24
N PHE A 267 -19.51 -9.38 -6.04
CA PHE A 267 -19.49 -10.51 -5.11
C PHE A 267 -19.81 -10.06 -3.67
N VAL A 268 -19.16 -8.98 -3.19
CA VAL A 268 -19.37 -8.46 -1.84
C VAL A 268 -20.82 -7.95 -1.68
N ALA A 269 -21.37 -7.27 -2.68
CA ALA A 269 -22.74 -6.81 -2.69
C ALA A 269 -23.75 -7.97 -2.60
N SER A 270 -23.58 -8.99 -3.45
CA SER A 270 -24.46 -10.17 -3.49
C SER A 270 -24.39 -10.96 -2.21
N ARG A 271 -23.19 -11.15 -1.64
CA ARG A 271 -23.01 -11.86 -0.36
C ARG A 271 -23.68 -11.11 0.79
N HIS A 272 -23.55 -9.78 0.83
CA HIS A 272 -24.19 -8.95 1.86
C HIS A 272 -25.73 -9.01 1.75
N ALA A 273 -26.25 -8.96 0.53
CA ALA A 273 -27.68 -9.10 0.28
C ALA A 273 -28.20 -10.48 0.77
N LEU A 274 -27.51 -11.55 0.46
CA LEU A 274 -27.85 -12.89 0.94
C LEU A 274 -27.86 -12.96 2.48
N HIS A 275 -26.82 -12.43 3.13
CA HIS A 275 -26.72 -12.45 4.59
C HIS A 275 -27.86 -11.65 5.27
N SER A 276 -28.38 -10.62 4.63
CA SER A 276 -29.49 -9.83 5.16
C SER A 276 -30.86 -10.51 5.01
N LEU A 277 -30.92 -11.62 4.26
CA LEU A 277 -32.14 -12.45 4.07
C LEU A 277 -32.18 -13.66 5.01
N LEU A 278 -31.04 -14.02 5.60
CA LEU A 278 -30.89 -15.14 6.57
C LEU A 278 -31.00 -14.64 7.99
#